data_94b7ecd8e74835bc26d08e6069d133ef
#
_entry.id   94b7ecd8e74835bc26d08e6069d133ef
#
_cell.length_a   1.000
_cell.length_b   1.000
_cell.length_c   1.000
_cell.angle_alpha   90.00
_cell.angle_beta   90.00
_cell.angle_gamma   90.00
#
_symmetry.space_group_name_H-M   'P 1'
#
loop_
_entity.id
_entity.type
_entity.pdbx_description
1 polymer ?
#
loop_
_entity_poly.entity_id
_entity_poly.type
_entity_poly.pdbx_seq_one_letter_code
_entity_poly.pdbx_strand_id
1 'polypeptide(L)'
;RQRQMCIRDSSVPVRFFGRESNLHAVWDSSLPEAAHKWSYTEWQNQLDRLTEEEVARIQSGTPFDWFEESNAICREIYVATPEGSDLSYDYIAKYAPVIERQLLRGGHRLAGLLNEIYG
;
A
#
# COMPACT_ATOMS: atom_id res chain seq x y z
N ARG A 1 9.69 -4.87 -18.03
CA ARG A 1 8.92 -3.69 -18.47
C ARG A 1 8.08 -3.09 -17.35
N GLN A 2 7.29 -3.91 -16.65
CA GLN A 2 6.49 -3.44 -15.51
C GLN A 2 7.35 -2.93 -14.37
N ARG A 3 8.45 -3.63 -14.07
CA ARG A 3 9.39 -3.22 -13.04
C ARG A 3 10.04 -1.88 -13.36
N GLN A 4 10.39 -1.65 -14.63
CA GLN A 4 10.94 -0.36 -15.07
C GLN A 4 9.90 0.76 -14.97
N MET A 5 8.63 0.48 -15.27
CA MET A 5 7.55 1.45 -15.09
C MET A 5 7.39 1.83 -13.61
N CYS A 6 7.37 0.86 -12.71
CA CYS A 6 7.25 1.14 -11.28
C CYS A 6 8.42 1.98 -10.75
N ILE A 7 9.66 1.65 -11.15
CA ILE A 7 10.84 2.41 -10.75
C ILE A 7 10.81 3.82 -11.34
N ARG A 8 10.45 3.94 -12.61
CA ARG A 8 10.36 5.22 -13.31
C ARG A 8 9.27 6.11 -12.70
N ASP A 9 8.09 5.53 -12.49
CA ASP A 9 6.93 6.28 -12.03
C ASP A 9 6.98 6.61 -10.54
N SER A 10 7.72 5.83 -9.75
CA SER A 10 7.90 6.11 -8.33
C SER A 10 8.63 7.43 -8.07
N SER A 11 9.40 7.92 -9.05
CA SER A 11 10.09 9.21 -8.96
C SER A 11 9.26 10.38 -9.50
N VAL A 12 8.01 10.17 -9.87
CA VAL A 12 7.12 11.23 -10.37
C VAL A 12 7.06 12.36 -9.35
N PRO A 13 7.43 13.60 -9.74
CA PRO A 13 7.38 14.73 -8.81
C PRO A 13 5.94 15.13 -8.51
N VAL A 14 5.64 15.30 -7.24
CA VAL A 14 4.34 15.74 -6.73
C VAL A 14 4.56 16.71 -5.57
N ARG A 15 3.49 17.35 -5.11
CA ARG A 15 3.50 18.14 -3.89
C ARG A 15 2.62 17.46 -2.86
N PHE A 16 3.08 17.43 -1.63
CA PHE A 16 2.33 16.89 -0.50
C PHE A 16 2.23 17.99 0.57
N PHE A 17 1.02 18.52 0.74
CA PHE A 17 0.76 19.70 1.59
C PHE A 17 1.66 20.89 1.23
N GLY A 18 1.79 21.16 -0.08
CA GLY A 18 2.58 22.27 -0.60
C GLY A 18 4.10 22.07 -0.62
N ARG A 19 4.59 20.93 -0.12
CA ARG A 19 6.02 20.59 -0.12
C ARG A 19 6.36 19.72 -1.32
N GLU A 20 7.47 20.01 -1.95
CA GLU A 20 7.96 19.17 -3.05
C GLU A 20 8.34 17.79 -2.55
N SER A 21 7.89 16.77 -3.26
CA SER A 21 8.13 15.37 -2.94
C SER A 21 8.08 14.55 -4.22
N ASN A 22 8.09 13.23 -4.08
CA ASN A 22 7.86 12.31 -5.19
C ASN A 22 6.85 11.24 -4.76
N LEU A 23 6.29 10.57 -5.75
CA LEU A 23 5.23 9.59 -5.49
C LEU A 23 5.69 8.44 -4.60
N HIS A 24 6.93 7.99 -4.75
CA HIS A 24 7.48 6.94 -3.89
C HIS A 24 7.50 7.37 -2.42
N ALA A 25 8.07 8.55 -2.13
CA ALA A 25 8.16 9.04 -0.76
C ALA A 25 6.78 9.26 -0.12
N VAL A 26 5.82 9.74 -0.90
CA VAL A 26 4.44 9.92 -0.43
C VAL A 26 3.84 8.59 0.01
N TRP A 27 3.93 7.56 -0.82
CA TRP A 27 3.33 6.27 -0.51
C TRP A 27 4.13 5.45 0.50
N ASP A 28 5.45 5.61 0.53
CA ASP A 28 6.30 4.88 1.45
C ASP A 28 6.15 5.37 2.90
N SER A 29 6.07 6.66 3.11
CA SER A 29 6.09 7.22 4.46
C SER A 29 5.08 8.34 4.70
N SER A 30 5.03 9.36 3.84
CA SER A 30 4.25 10.58 4.12
C SER A 30 2.75 10.31 4.24
N LEU A 31 2.19 9.51 3.34
CA LEU A 31 0.77 9.21 3.31
C LEU A 31 0.34 8.28 4.45
N PRO A 32 1.02 7.15 4.73
CA PRO A 32 0.69 6.32 5.88
C PRO A 32 0.77 7.07 7.20
N GLU A 33 1.79 7.88 7.38
CA GLU A 33 1.98 8.67 8.61
C GLU A 33 0.92 9.75 8.75
N ALA A 34 0.54 10.42 7.68
CA ALA A 34 -0.51 11.43 7.69
C ALA A 34 -1.89 10.83 7.89
N ALA A 35 -2.14 9.63 7.37
CA ALA A 35 -3.40 8.93 7.56
C ALA A 35 -3.61 8.55 9.02
N HIS A 36 -2.59 7.96 9.63
CA HIS A 36 -2.63 7.51 11.02
C HIS A 36 -1.25 7.66 11.66
N LYS A 37 -1.21 8.34 12.81
CA LYS A 37 0.01 8.43 13.62
C LYS A 37 0.04 7.29 14.64
N TRP A 38 -0.15 6.08 14.15
CA TRP A 38 -0.23 4.89 15.00
C TRP A 38 1.14 4.25 15.20
N SER A 39 1.37 3.74 16.41
CA SER A 39 2.47 2.81 16.68
C SER A 39 2.19 1.48 15.98
N TYR A 40 3.17 0.59 15.92
CA TYR A 40 2.98 -0.74 15.33
C TYR A 40 1.87 -1.54 16.02
N THR A 41 1.78 -1.42 17.34
CA THR A 41 0.72 -2.09 18.11
C THR A 41 -0.66 -1.53 17.76
N GLU A 42 -0.78 -0.22 17.62
CA GLU A 42 -2.04 0.40 17.23
C GLU A 42 -2.45 -0.01 15.81
N TRP A 43 -1.50 -0.05 14.86
CA TRP A 43 -1.75 -0.55 13.52
C TRP A 43 -2.33 -1.97 13.57
N GLN A 44 -1.70 -2.86 14.33
CA GLN A 44 -2.16 -4.24 14.49
C GLN A 44 -3.57 -4.29 15.09
N ASN A 45 -3.80 -3.58 16.18
CA ASN A 45 -5.08 -3.62 16.90
C ASN A 45 -6.22 -3.04 16.08
N GLN A 46 -5.97 -2.04 15.27
CA GLN A 46 -7.02 -1.39 14.48
C GLN A 46 -7.32 -2.11 13.16
N LEU A 47 -6.33 -2.72 12.55
CA LEU A 47 -6.50 -3.37 11.26
C LEU A 47 -6.77 -4.86 11.34
N ASP A 48 -6.11 -5.58 12.25
CA ASP A 48 -6.19 -7.04 12.28
C ASP A 48 -7.44 -7.52 13.00
N ARG A 49 -8.58 -7.35 12.36
CA ARG A 49 -9.91 -7.75 12.86
C ARG A 49 -10.62 -8.66 11.87
N LEU A 50 -9.87 -9.52 11.21
CA LEU A 50 -10.41 -10.39 10.18
C LEU A 50 -10.85 -11.73 10.75
N THR A 51 -11.86 -12.32 10.11
CA THR A 51 -12.27 -13.70 10.36
C THR A 51 -11.27 -14.67 9.73
N GLU A 52 -11.28 -15.93 10.19
CA GLU A 52 -10.44 -16.97 9.61
C GLU A 52 -10.69 -17.14 8.10
N GLU A 53 -11.93 -17.03 7.66
CA GLU A 53 -12.30 -17.11 6.24
C GLU A 53 -11.71 -15.97 5.44
N GLU A 54 -11.73 -14.76 5.97
CA GLU A 54 -11.14 -13.59 5.32
C GLU A 54 -9.62 -13.73 5.21
N VAL A 55 -8.95 -14.21 6.26
CA VAL A 55 -7.52 -14.48 6.26
C VAL A 55 -7.19 -15.54 5.19
N ALA A 56 -7.95 -16.63 5.13
CA ALA A 56 -7.74 -17.70 4.15
C ALA A 56 -7.85 -17.16 2.72
N ARG A 57 -8.80 -16.28 2.45
CA ARG A 57 -8.94 -15.65 1.13
C ARG A 57 -7.75 -14.76 0.79
N ILE A 58 -7.26 -13.99 1.75
CA ILE A 58 -6.09 -13.14 1.56
C ILE A 58 -4.84 -13.96 1.25
N GLN A 59 -4.66 -15.09 1.94
CA GLN A 59 -3.51 -15.98 1.77
C GLN A 59 -3.61 -16.86 0.54
N SER A 60 -4.78 -16.93 -0.11
CA SER A 60 -4.96 -17.73 -1.32
C SER A 60 -4.17 -17.17 -2.50
N GLY A 61 -3.89 -18.03 -3.47
CA GLY A 61 -3.12 -17.66 -4.65
C GLY A 61 -1.62 -17.82 -4.43
N THR A 62 -0.86 -17.23 -5.32
CA THR A 62 0.61 -17.33 -5.34
C THR A 62 1.23 -15.94 -5.17
N PRO A 63 2.53 -15.86 -4.83
CA PRO A 63 3.23 -14.57 -4.83
C PRO A 63 3.12 -13.81 -6.15
N PHE A 64 3.05 -14.52 -7.27
CA PHE A 64 2.81 -13.89 -8.58
C PHE A 64 1.45 -13.21 -8.63
N ASP A 65 0.40 -13.85 -8.13
CA ASP A 65 -0.94 -13.28 -8.09
C ASP A 65 -0.97 -12.02 -7.22
N TRP A 66 -0.28 -12.03 -6.10
CA TRP A 66 -0.18 -10.89 -5.19
C TRP A 66 0.59 -9.73 -5.81
N PHE A 67 1.62 -10.05 -6.57
CA PHE A 67 2.38 -9.05 -7.34
C PHE A 67 1.51 -8.38 -8.41
N GLU A 68 0.72 -9.17 -9.14
CA GLU A 68 -0.20 -8.65 -10.14
C GLU A 68 -1.27 -7.73 -9.52
N GLU A 69 -1.78 -8.09 -8.34
CA GLU A 69 -2.71 -7.26 -7.57
C GLU A 69 -2.09 -5.90 -7.23
N SER A 70 -0.85 -5.91 -6.72
CA SER A 70 -0.14 -4.68 -6.39
C SER A 70 0.14 -3.83 -7.64
N ASN A 71 0.49 -4.46 -8.75
CA ASN A 71 0.68 -3.76 -10.02
C ASN A 71 -0.58 -3.08 -10.53
N ALA A 72 -1.73 -3.74 -10.38
CA ALA A 72 -3.01 -3.15 -10.77
C ALA A 72 -3.31 -1.90 -9.95
N ILE A 73 -3.06 -1.95 -8.65
CA ILE A 73 -3.23 -0.81 -7.75
C ILE A 73 -2.26 0.32 -8.13
N CYS A 74 -1.00 -0.01 -8.41
CA CYS A 74 0.00 0.97 -8.84
C CYS A 74 -0.42 1.68 -10.11
N ARG A 75 -0.94 0.96 -11.10
CA ARG A 75 -1.42 1.56 -12.35
C ARG A 75 -2.53 2.57 -12.12
N GLU A 76 -3.48 2.25 -11.25
CA GLU A 76 -4.56 3.16 -10.90
C GLU A 76 -4.01 4.42 -10.22
N ILE A 77 -3.05 4.26 -9.32
CA ILE A 77 -2.43 5.38 -8.61
C ILE A 77 -1.69 6.30 -9.57
N TYR A 78 -0.93 5.75 -10.51
CA TYR A 78 -0.20 6.56 -11.50
C TYR A 78 -1.13 7.35 -12.40
N VAL A 79 -2.24 6.76 -12.81
CA VAL A 79 -3.26 7.47 -13.60
C VAL A 79 -3.90 8.59 -12.79
N ALA A 80 -4.20 8.33 -11.53
CA ALA A 80 -4.86 9.28 -10.64
C ALA A 80 -3.92 10.38 -10.12
N THR A 81 -2.59 10.17 -10.22
CA THR A 81 -1.60 11.08 -9.65
C THR A 81 -0.58 11.50 -10.71
N PRO A 82 -0.98 12.36 -11.68
CA PRO A 82 -0.05 12.84 -12.70
C PRO A 82 1.04 13.73 -12.11
N GLU A 83 2.12 13.89 -12.85
CA GLU A 83 3.23 14.75 -12.49
C GLU A 83 2.75 16.15 -12.11
N GLY A 84 3.28 16.69 -11.02
CA GLY A 84 2.92 18.01 -10.53
C GLY A 84 1.65 18.07 -9.71
N SER A 85 1.02 16.95 -9.42
CA SER A 85 -0.20 16.91 -8.59
C SER A 85 0.08 17.47 -7.19
N ASP A 86 -0.90 18.17 -6.67
CA ASP A 86 -0.85 18.76 -5.33
C ASP A 86 -1.73 17.91 -4.40
N LEU A 87 -1.10 17.14 -3.53
CA LEU A 87 -1.75 16.14 -2.71
C LEU A 87 -1.97 16.64 -1.29
N SER A 88 -3.17 16.43 -0.77
CA SER A 88 -3.53 16.89 0.57
C SER A 88 -4.61 15.98 1.19
N TYR A 89 -5.51 16.53 1.97
CA TYR A 89 -6.52 15.78 2.72
C TYR A 89 -7.40 14.88 1.86
N ASP A 90 -7.81 15.33 0.68
CA ASP A 90 -8.66 14.55 -0.22
C ASP A 90 -7.95 13.27 -0.68
N TYR A 91 -6.67 13.37 -0.97
CA TYR A 91 -5.85 12.23 -1.38
C TYR A 91 -5.69 11.23 -0.24
N ILE A 92 -5.45 11.72 0.97
CA ILE A 92 -5.38 10.88 2.18
C ILE A 92 -6.70 10.13 2.37
N ALA A 93 -7.82 10.84 2.33
CA ALA A 93 -9.14 10.24 2.52
C ALA A 93 -9.43 9.15 1.48
N LYS A 94 -9.01 9.36 0.23
CA LYS A 94 -9.23 8.40 -0.86
C LYS A 94 -8.36 7.16 -0.72
N TYR A 95 -7.10 7.31 -0.33
CA TYR A 95 -6.12 6.22 -0.38
C TYR A 95 -5.75 5.60 0.97
N ALA A 96 -6.14 6.18 2.10
CA ALA A 96 -5.93 5.55 3.41
C ALA A 96 -6.50 4.13 3.47
N PRO A 97 -7.73 3.85 2.99
CA PRO A 97 -8.25 2.48 2.96
C PRO A 97 -7.42 1.52 2.11
N VAL A 98 -6.81 2.00 1.03
CA VAL A 98 -5.93 1.19 0.17
C VAL A 98 -4.67 0.79 0.93
N ILE A 99 -4.06 1.73 1.63
CA ILE A 99 -2.87 1.48 2.46
C ILE A 99 -3.19 0.46 3.55
N GLU A 100 -4.27 0.67 4.28
CA GLU A 100 -4.72 -0.22 5.35
C GLU A 100 -4.91 -1.66 4.83
N ARG A 101 -5.62 -1.79 3.72
CA ARG A 101 -5.89 -3.09 3.09
C ARG A 101 -4.60 -3.78 2.65
N GLN A 102 -3.68 -3.07 2.01
CA GLN A 102 -2.45 -3.66 1.50
C GLN A 102 -1.47 -4.04 2.62
N LEU A 103 -1.38 -3.26 3.69
CA LEU A 103 -0.59 -3.62 4.87
C LEU A 103 -1.13 -4.88 5.51
N LEU A 104 -2.45 -4.98 5.68
CA LEU A 104 -3.11 -6.13 6.26
C LEU A 104 -2.89 -7.39 5.41
N ARG A 105 -3.08 -7.29 4.11
CA ARG A 105 -2.83 -8.38 3.17
C ARG A 105 -1.37 -8.84 3.20
N GLY A 106 -0.44 -7.89 3.17
CA GLY A 106 0.99 -8.18 3.21
C GLY A 106 1.38 -8.93 4.47
N GLY A 107 0.89 -8.52 5.62
CA GLY A 107 1.16 -9.17 6.89
C GLY A 107 0.64 -10.61 6.93
N HIS A 108 -0.60 -10.84 6.53
CA HIS A 108 -1.20 -12.19 6.53
C HIS A 108 -0.56 -13.11 5.49
N ARG A 109 -0.21 -12.59 4.32
CA ARG A 109 0.47 -13.38 3.28
C ARG A 109 1.86 -13.80 3.73
N LEU A 110 2.60 -12.91 4.38
CA LEU A 110 3.88 -13.24 4.96
C LEU A 110 3.74 -14.31 6.05
N ALA A 111 2.77 -14.16 6.94
CA ALA A 111 2.50 -15.14 8.00
C ALA A 111 2.16 -16.51 7.41
N GLY A 112 1.36 -16.55 6.34
CA GLY A 112 1.03 -17.79 5.64
C GLY A 112 2.25 -18.50 5.07
N LEU A 113 3.15 -17.74 4.42
CA LEU A 113 4.39 -18.30 3.88
C LEU A 113 5.31 -18.82 4.97
N LEU A 114 5.44 -18.09 6.08
CA LEU A 114 6.26 -18.54 7.21
C LEU A 114 5.71 -19.81 7.82
N ASN A 115 4.39 -19.93 7.95
CA ASN A 115 3.75 -21.14 8.45
C ASN A 115 3.96 -22.32 7.52
N GLU A 116 3.97 -22.14 6.21
CA GLU A 116 4.28 -23.21 5.27
C GLU A 116 5.73 -23.70 5.40
N ILE A 117 6.67 -22.79 5.62
CA ILE A 117 8.10 -23.12 5.69
C ILE A 117 8.46 -23.71 7.06
N TYR A 118 7.96 -23.18 8.14
CA TYR A 118 8.39 -23.51 9.51
C TYR A 118 7.31 -24.19 10.35
N GLY A 119 6.11 -24.17 9.90
CA GLY A 119 5.00 -24.81 10.59
C GLY A 119 4.80 -26.25 10.16
#